data_c5a6f84f42b744559a6d11e23c4d466e
#
_entry.id   c5a6f84f42b744559a6d11e23c4d466e
#
_cell.length_a   1.000
_cell.length_b   1.000
_cell.length_c   1.000
_cell.angle_alpha   90.00
_cell.angle_beta   90.00
_cell.angle_gamma   90.00
#
_symmetry.space_group_name_H-M   'P 1'
#
loop_
_entity.id
_entity.type
_entity.pdbx_description
1 polymer ?
#
loop_
_entity_poly.entity_id
_entity_poly.type
_entity_poly.pdbx_seq_one_letter_code
_entity_poly.pdbx_strand_id
1 'polypeptide(L)'
;MPRALAVGRVQVAPAREAEYLAAAGRLAAALRVRGQHLWVFRHPAEPGAFLEFRESASEVAHAAVAPTEAEERLTRALRTLGTYAPGADDLWLEVSLTEGRTFVDGSE
;
A
#
# COMPACT_ATOMS: atom_id res chain seq x y z
N MET A 1 -11.46 4.66 -14.52
CA MET A 1 -11.68 4.47 -13.09
C MET A 1 -10.43 4.86 -12.33
N PRO A 2 -10.54 5.67 -11.27
CA PRO A 2 -9.36 6.04 -10.49
C PRO A 2 -8.79 4.84 -9.76
N ARG A 3 -7.48 4.83 -9.64
CA ARG A 3 -6.81 3.83 -8.83
C ARG A 3 -7.09 4.08 -7.36
N ALA A 4 -7.08 3.01 -6.57
CA ALA A 4 -7.27 3.10 -5.13
C ALA A 4 -5.95 2.80 -4.44
N LEU A 5 -5.65 3.54 -3.39
CA LEU A 5 -4.38 3.42 -2.68
C LEU A 5 -4.63 3.44 -1.18
N ALA A 6 -4.04 2.50 -0.47
CA ALA A 6 -3.97 2.54 0.99
C ALA A 6 -2.51 2.81 1.36
N VAL A 7 -2.29 3.74 2.29
CA VAL A 7 -0.94 4.14 2.70
C VAL A 7 -0.79 3.91 4.19
N GLY A 8 0.14 3.05 4.57
CA GLY A 8 0.42 2.75 5.97
C GLY A 8 1.78 3.30 6.37
N ARG A 9 1.82 3.97 7.52
CA ARG A 9 3.08 4.40 8.10
C ARG A 9 3.37 3.48 9.28
N VAL A 10 4.56 2.87 9.28
CA VAL A 10 4.85 1.84 10.28
C VAL A 10 6.25 2.03 10.85
N GLN A 11 6.37 1.79 12.14
CA GLN A 11 7.65 1.80 12.85
C GLN A 11 8.01 0.37 13.20
N VAL A 12 9.20 -0.07 12.77
CA VAL A 12 9.68 -1.44 12.96
C VAL A 12 10.97 -1.40 13.77
N ALA A 13 11.04 -2.25 14.81
CA ALA A 13 12.27 -2.34 15.60
C ALA A 13 13.41 -2.86 14.71
N PRO A 14 14.64 -2.33 14.89
CA PRO A 14 15.77 -2.74 14.05
C PRO A 14 16.00 -4.25 14.02
N ALA A 15 15.81 -4.92 15.14
CA ALA A 15 16.00 -6.37 15.22
C ALA A 15 14.96 -7.15 14.40
N ARG A 16 13.85 -6.52 14.03
CA ARG A 16 12.78 -7.18 13.29
C ARG A 16 12.69 -6.71 11.84
N GLU A 17 13.58 -5.83 11.42
CA GLU A 17 13.47 -5.25 10.08
C GLU A 17 13.58 -6.30 8.99
N ALA A 18 14.53 -7.23 9.08
CA ALA A 18 14.69 -8.26 8.06
C ALA A 18 13.45 -9.15 7.98
N GLU A 19 12.87 -9.49 9.12
CA GLU A 19 11.66 -10.30 9.19
C GLU A 19 10.48 -9.54 8.59
N TYR A 20 10.40 -8.24 8.87
CA TYR A 20 9.36 -7.37 8.33
C TYR A 20 9.44 -7.32 6.80
N LEU A 21 10.62 -7.08 6.26
CA LEU A 21 10.77 -6.98 4.81
C LEU A 21 10.47 -8.31 4.11
N ALA A 22 10.86 -9.43 4.72
CA ALA A 22 10.52 -10.74 4.18
C ALA A 22 9.01 -10.98 4.19
N ALA A 23 8.34 -10.60 5.26
CA ALA A 23 6.88 -10.75 5.35
C ALA A 23 6.18 -9.86 4.32
N ALA A 24 6.66 -8.62 4.13
CA ALA A 24 6.11 -7.71 3.12
C ALA A 24 6.28 -8.29 1.72
N GLY A 25 7.44 -8.91 1.45
CA GLY A 25 7.68 -9.53 0.15
C GLY A 25 6.72 -10.68 -0.14
N ARG A 26 6.42 -11.51 0.86
CA ARG A 26 5.48 -12.61 0.70
C ARG A 26 4.07 -12.09 0.43
N LEU A 27 3.65 -11.06 1.16
CA LEU A 27 2.33 -10.46 0.92
C LEU A 27 2.27 -9.81 -0.45
N ALA A 28 3.32 -9.10 -0.85
CA ALA A 28 3.38 -8.46 -2.16
C ALA A 28 3.20 -9.49 -3.29
N ALA A 29 3.85 -10.65 -3.16
CA ALA A 29 3.73 -11.71 -4.16
C ALA A 29 2.30 -12.24 -4.24
N ALA A 30 1.65 -12.44 -3.09
CA ALA A 30 0.27 -12.92 -3.06
C ALA A 30 -0.69 -11.91 -3.68
N LEU A 31 -0.51 -10.63 -3.38
CA LEU A 31 -1.38 -9.58 -3.91
C LEU A 31 -1.22 -9.41 -5.42
N ARG A 32 0.00 -9.60 -5.93
CA ARG A 32 0.24 -9.43 -7.36
C ARG A 32 -0.56 -10.42 -8.20
N VAL A 33 -0.83 -11.60 -7.66
CA VAL A 33 -1.61 -12.61 -8.38
C VAL A 33 -3.00 -12.09 -8.76
N ARG A 34 -3.57 -11.19 -7.95
CA ARG A 34 -4.89 -10.65 -8.26
C ARG A 34 -4.82 -9.17 -8.63
N GLY A 35 -3.68 -8.72 -9.13
CA GLY A 35 -3.55 -7.39 -9.71
C GLY A 35 -3.39 -6.25 -8.72
N GLN A 36 -3.11 -6.55 -7.47
CA GLN A 36 -2.80 -5.53 -6.49
C GLN A 36 -1.30 -5.44 -6.27
N HIS A 37 -0.84 -4.27 -5.87
CA HIS A 37 0.58 -4.04 -5.68
C HIS A 37 0.83 -3.53 -4.27
N LEU A 38 1.90 -4.04 -3.66
CA LEU A 38 2.36 -3.55 -2.37
C LEU A 38 3.80 -3.08 -2.57
N TRP A 39 4.07 -1.82 -2.22
CA TRP A 39 5.40 -1.26 -2.22
C TRP A 39 5.74 -0.79 -0.81
N VAL A 40 7.00 -0.95 -0.44
CA VAL A 40 7.48 -0.51 0.86
C VAL A 40 8.66 0.42 0.64
N PHE A 41 8.63 1.57 1.30
CA PHE A 41 9.69 2.58 1.21
C PHE A 41 10.26 2.81 2.60
N ARG A 42 11.59 2.89 2.68
CA ARG A 42 12.28 3.15 3.94
C ARG A 42 12.59 4.64 4.04
N HIS A 43 12.39 5.20 5.23
CA HIS A 43 12.80 6.58 5.47
C HIS A 43 14.34 6.65 5.47
N PRO A 44 14.95 7.60 4.75
CA PRO A 44 16.41 7.62 4.64
C PRO A 44 17.13 8.04 5.90
N ALA A 45 16.45 8.73 6.82
CA ALA A 45 17.08 9.28 8.02
C ALA A 45 16.53 8.70 9.32
N GLU A 46 15.30 8.18 9.32
CA GLU A 46 14.68 7.66 10.55
C GLU A 46 14.75 6.13 10.55
N PRO A 47 15.58 5.54 11.42
CA PRO A 47 15.69 4.08 11.48
C PRO A 47 14.35 3.44 11.80
N GLY A 48 14.01 2.39 11.07
CA GLY A 48 12.81 1.63 11.32
C GLY A 48 11.52 2.25 10.82
N ALA A 49 11.58 3.41 10.18
CA ALA A 49 10.38 4.06 9.65
C ALA A 49 10.16 3.65 8.21
N PHE A 50 8.97 3.11 7.92
CA PHE A 50 8.60 2.64 6.59
C PHE A 50 7.25 3.18 6.18
N LEU A 51 7.03 3.29 4.87
CA LEU A 51 5.72 3.53 4.28
C LEU A 51 5.35 2.32 3.43
N GLU A 52 4.12 1.85 3.60
CA GLU A 52 3.55 0.80 2.78
C GLU A 52 2.50 1.40 1.88
N PHE A 53 2.60 1.12 0.58
CA PHE A 53 1.62 1.57 -0.41
C PHE A 53 0.97 0.33 -1.00
N ARG A 54 -0.34 0.20 -0.83
CA ARG A 54 -1.10 -0.90 -1.41
C ARG A 54 -2.05 -0.34 -2.45
N GLU A 55 -1.79 -0.67 -3.71
CA GLU A 55 -2.52 -0.14 -4.84
C GLU A 55 -3.47 -1.18 -5.42
N SER A 56 -4.68 -0.73 -5.79
CA SER A 56 -5.64 -1.52 -6.56
C SER A 56 -6.07 -0.71 -7.77
N ALA A 57 -6.52 -1.40 -8.83
CA ALA A 57 -6.90 -0.73 -10.07
C ALA A 57 -8.05 0.26 -9.88
N SER A 58 -8.93 0.01 -8.90
CA SER A 58 -10.05 0.91 -8.59
C SER A 58 -10.58 0.57 -7.21
N GLU A 59 -11.46 1.43 -6.71
CA GLU A 59 -12.17 1.15 -5.46
C GLU A 59 -12.99 -0.13 -5.57
N VAL A 60 -13.64 -0.33 -6.70
CA VAL A 60 -14.42 -1.54 -6.94
C VAL A 60 -13.52 -2.77 -6.95
N ALA A 61 -12.38 -2.69 -7.62
CA ALA A 61 -11.42 -3.80 -7.64
C ALA A 61 -10.88 -4.10 -6.25
N HIS A 62 -10.68 -3.05 -5.44
CA HIS A 62 -10.20 -3.23 -4.07
C HIS A 62 -11.18 -4.04 -3.23
N ALA A 63 -12.49 -3.81 -3.42
CA ALA A 63 -13.53 -4.44 -2.64
C ALA A 63 -14.10 -5.72 -3.26
N ALA A 64 -13.87 -5.91 -4.56
CA ALA A 64 -14.59 -6.92 -5.33
C ALA A 64 -14.25 -8.36 -4.96
N VAL A 65 -13.05 -8.61 -4.50
CA VAL A 65 -12.60 -9.97 -4.19
C VAL A 65 -12.15 -10.00 -2.75
N ALA A 66 -12.82 -10.82 -1.95
CA ALA A 66 -12.43 -11.00 -0.57
C ALA A 66 -11.00 -11.57 -0.51
N PRO A 67 -10.19 -11.15 0.44
CA PRO A 67 -8.86 -11.70 0.59
C PRO A 67 -8.95 -13.20 0.87
N THR A 68 -8.00 -13.95 0.33
CA THR A 68 -7.91 -15.37 0.65
C THR A 68 -7.45 -15.53 2.10
N GLU A 69 -7.66 -16.70 2.64
CA GLU A 69 -7.21 -17.02 3.99
C GLU A 69 -5.69 -16.84 4.09
N ALA A 70 -4.98 -17.23 3.04
CA ALA A 70 -3.52 -17.07 2.99
C ALA A 70 -3.12 -15.60 3.05
N GLU A 71 -3.81 -14.74 2.28
CA GLU A 71 -3.54 -13.31 2.32
C GLU A 71 -3.81 -12.71 3.69
N GLU A 72 -4.89 -13.15 4.33
CA GLU A 72 -5.22 -12.66 5.67
C GLU A 72 -4.14 -13.03 6.66
N ARG A 73 -3.63 -14.26 6.58
CA ARG A 73 -2.53 -14.68 7.46
C ARG A 73 -1.28 -13.86 7.22
N LEU A 74 -0.95 -13.62 5.95
CA LEU A 74 0.23 -12.82 5.60
C LEU A 74 0.09 -11.37 6.07
N THR A 75 -1.09 -10.80 5.95
CA THR A 75 -1.35 -9.44 6.43
C THR A 75 -1.22 -9.36 7.94
N ARG A 76 -1.79 -10.33 8.66
CA ARG A 76 -1.66 -10.35 10.12
C ARG A 76 -0.21 -10.51 10.54
N ALA A 77 0.52 -11.40 9.88
CA ALA A 77 1.93 -11.60 10.21
C ALA A 77 2.72 -10.31 10.01
N LEU A 78 2.48 -9.61 8.90
CA LEU A 78 3.15 -8.34 8.64
C LEU A 78 2.80 -7.32 9.72
N ARG A 79 1.52 -7.21 10.07
CA ARG A 79 1.05 -6.20 11.00
C ARG A 79 1.54 -6.39 12.43
N THR A 80 1.94 -7.62 12.79
CA THR A 80 2.50 -7.87 14.12
C THR A 80 3.96 -7.45 14.24
N LEU A 81 4.62 -7.14 13.12
CA LEU A 81 6.05 -6.85 13.11
C LEU A 81 6.38 -5.38 13.30
N GLY A 82 5.37 -4.52 13.38
CA GLY A 82 5.58 -3.09 13.57
C GLY A 82 4.39 -2.41 14.20
N THR A 83 4.55 -1.13 14.50
CA THR A 83 3.49 -0.29 15.05
C THR A 83 3.02 0.65 13.96
N TYR A 84 1.74 0.55 13.61
CA TYR A 84 1.16 1.34 12.52
C TYR A 84 0.52 2.61 13.05
N ALA A 85 0.75 3.71 12.33
CA ALA A 85 0.07 4.96 12.62
C ALA A 85 -1.41 4.86 12.23
N PRO A 86 -2.28 5.67 12.83
CA PRO A 86 -3.70 5.70 12.46
C PRO A 86 -3.87 6.01 10.97
N GLY A 87 -4.90 5.44 10.37
CA GLY A 87 -5.22 5.69 8.97
C GLY A 87 -4.57 4.74 7.99
N ALA A 88 -3.89 3.68 8.46
CA ALA A 88 -3.21 2.75 7.57
C ALA A 88 -4.16 2.02 6.63
N ASP A 89 -5.43 1.90 7.00
CA ASP A 89 -6.43 1.23 6.17
C ASP A 89 -7.32 2.20 5.41
N ASP A 90 -7.10 3.50 5.54
CA ASP A 90 -7.86 4.48 4.80
C ASP A 90 -7.59 4.33 3.31
N LEU A 91 -8.65 4.46 2.52
CA LEU A 91 -8.55 4.33 1.08
C LEU A 91 -8.51 5.72 0.44
N TRP A 92 -7.55 5.91 -0.44
CA TRP A 92 -7.37 7.14 -1.18
C TRP A 92 -7.62 6.87 -2.65
N LEU A 93 -8.33 7.75 -3.34
CA LEU A 93 -8.62 7.60 -4.75
C LEU A 93 -7.80 8.57 -5.56
N GLU A 94 -7.25 8.08 -6.66
CA GLU A 94 -6.47 8.91 -7.56
C GLU A 94 -7.34 10.00 -8.18
N VAL A 95 -6.83 11.23 -8.21
CA VAL A 95 -7.50 12.35 -8.87
C VAL A 95 -6.82 12.57 -10.20
N SER A 96 -7.62 12.71 -11.25
CA SER A 96 -7.09 12.98 -12.57
C SER A 96 -6.67 14.45 -12.64
N LEU A 97 -5.36 14.65 -12.80
CA LEU A 97 -4.80 16.00 -12.92
C LEU A 97 -4.82 16.48 -14.37
N THR A 98 -5.04 15.56 -15.30
CA THR A 98 -5.06 15.88 -16.72
C THR A 98 -6.22 16.79 -17.07
N GLU A 99 -7.37 16.59 -16.42
CA GLU A 99 -8.54 17.38 -16.70
C GLU A 99 -8.34 18.85 -16.39
N GLY A 100 -7.56 19.15 -15.37
CA GLY A 100 -7.28 20.52 -15.00
C GLY A 100 -6.50 21.28 -16.05
N ARG A 101 -5.81 20.58 -16.94
CA ARG A 101 -5.03 21.22 -17.98
C ARG A 101 -5.80 21.44 -19.27
N THR A 102 -6.93 20.80 -19.44
CA THR A 102 -7.67 20.91 -20.68
C THR A 102 -8.29 22.27 -20.85
N PHE A 103 -8.46 23.00 -19.80
CA PHE A 103 -8.98 24.30 -19.91
C PHE A 103 -8.00 25.28 -20.33
N VAL A 104 -6.84 24.91 -20.23
CA VAL A 104 -5.84 25.84 -20.49
C VAL A 104 -5.46 25.88 -21.87
N ASP A 105 -5.79 25.26 -22.34
CA ASP A 105 -5.34 25.28 -23.36
C ASP A 105 -5.46 25.65 -24.31
N GLY A 106 -5.69 25.57 -23.94
CA GLY A 106 -5.83 25.73 -24.59
C GLY A 106 -5.08 26.25 -24.82
N SER A 107 -4.94 26.31 -24.70
CA SER A 107 -4.44 26.54 -24.75
C SER A 107 -3.54 26.46 -24.78
N GLU A 108 -3.25 26.15 -24.66
CA GLU A 108 -2.53 25.90 -24.70
C GLU A 108 -2.06 25.88 -25.45
#